data_c2fa1c43f8daf39609bdde82a23ddf3d
#
_entry.id   c2fa1c43f8daf39609bdde82a23ddf3d
#
_cell.length_a   1.000
_cell.length_b   1.000
_cell.length_c   1.000
_cell.angle_alpha   90.00
_cell.angle_beta   90.00
_cell.angle_gamma   90.00
#
_symmetry.space_group_name_H-M   'P 1'
#
loop_
_entity.id
_entity.type
_entity.pdbx_description
1 polymer ?
#
loop_
_entity_poly.entity_id
_entity_poly.type
_entity_poly.pdbx_seq_one_letter_code
_entity_poly.pdbx_strand_id
1 'polypeptide(L)'
;MLEAYWAYADFEKMANLTEELICYLSEKICGSLTIEHRGTEEKIVRTINLKRPWRRLRYHDVVREVAGKDWFELSSEQRRERGTNEFKLEILPQLADFEVTHHVFEKLVEEKTIDPLFVTHCPKELVPLAKQNAGDNSLVDVFELIINGAEIAPGYSELNDPVVQRQRLVEQAGEEKQSIDEDFLLALEYGMPPAGGVGIGMDRLTMLLTGAESIRDVILFPLLRPKK
;
A
#
# COMPACT_ATOMS: atom_id res chain seq x y z
N MET A 1 5.41 -5.52 12.64
CA MET A 1 4.13 -5.24 11.95
C MET A 1 3.00 -5.50 12.93
N LEU A 2 1.92 -4.73 12.86
CA LEU A 2 0.66 -4.99 13.58
C LEU A 2 -0.37 -5.43 12.54
N GLU A 3 -1.07 -6.53 12.81
CA GLU A 3 -2.14 -7.02 11.95
C GLU A 3 -3.45 -7.08 12.70
N ALA A 4 -4.55 -6.77 12.01
CA ALA A 4 -5.89 -6.87 12.55
C ALA A 4 -6.85 -7.40 11.48
N TYR A 5 -7.75 -8.30 11.92
CA TYR A 5 -8.79 -8.88 11.08
C TYR A 5 -10.15 -8.68 11.75
N TRP A 6 -11.13 -8.27 10.96
CA TRP A 6 -12.47 -7.99 11.47
C TRP A 6 -13.51 -8.75 10.64
N ALA A 7 -14.14 -9.75 11.26
CA ALA A 7 -15.20 -10.51 10.63
C ALA A 7 -16.40 -9.62 10.29
N TYR A 8 -16.99 -9.84 9.11
CA TYR A 8 -18.10 -9.05 8.55
C TYR A 8 -17.76 -7.56 8.30
N ALA A 9 -16.48 -7.22 8.23
CA ALA A 9 -15.98 -5.96 7.72
C ALA A 9 -15.53 -6.10 6.25
N ASP A 10 -15.19 -4.96 5.67
CA ASP A 10 -14.63 -4.79 4.35
C ASP A 10 -13.42 -3.84 4.42
N PHE A 11 -12.75 -3.63 3.29
CA PHE A 11 -11.60 -2.75 3.22
C PHE A 11 -11.93 -1.29 3.63
N GLU A 12 -13.15 -0.80 3.40
CA GLU A 12 -13.53 0.56 3.78
C GLU A 12 -13.66 0.73 5.29
N LYS A 13 -14.20 -0.29 6.00
CA LYS A 13 -14.23 -0.30 7.47
C LYS A 13 -12.84 -0.37 8.06
N MET A 14 -11.94 -1.15 7.44
CA MET A 14 -10.53 -1.22 7.86
C MET A 14 -9.80 0.09 7.59
N ALA A 15 -10.09 0.79 6.48
CA ALA A 15 -9.56 2.13 6.22
C ALA A 15 -10.02 3.14 7.28
N ASN A 16 -11.30 3.12 7.65
CA ASN A 16 -11.84 3.98 8.71
C ASN A 16 -11.17 3.69 10.06
N LEU A 17 -11.01 2.42 10.43
CA LEU A 17 -10.31 2.01 11.65
C LEU A 17 -8.87 2.51 11.67
N THR A 18 -8.16 2.38 10.56
CA THR A 18 -6.77 2.81 10.41
C THR A 18 -6.65 4.34 10.54
N GLU A 19 -7.53 5.09 9.88
CA GLU A 19 -7.61 6.54 9.97
C GLU A 19 -7.87 7.00 11.43
N GLU A 20 -8.83 6.37 12.13
CA GLU A 20 -9.12 6.66 13.53
C GLU A 20 -7.95 6.34 14.45
N LEU A 21 -7.32 5.19 14.28
CA LEU A 21 -6.17 4.75 15.08
C LEU A 21 -5.00 5.72 14.96
N ILE A 22 -4.61 6.08 13.74
CA ILE A 22 -3.45 6.97 13.53
C ILE A 22 -3.74 8.37 14.05
N CYS A 23 -4.94 8.90 13.85
CA CYS A 23 -5.34 10.18 14.45
C CYS A 23 -5.29 10.13 15.97
N TYR A 24 -5.85 9.09 16.59
CA TYR A 24 -5.82 8.89 18.04
C TYR A 24 -4.39 8.83 18.58
N LEU A 25 -3.49 8.08 17.92
CA LEU A 25 -2.09 7.99 18.32
C LEU A 25 -1.38 9.34 18.18
N SER A 26 -1.61 10.06 17.10
CA SER A 26 -1.03 11.40 16.90
C SER A 26 -1.46 12.38 18.00
N GLU A 27 -2.74 12.43 18.35
CA GLU A 27 -3.23 13.27 19.43
C GLU A 27 -2.66 12.87 20.80
N LYS A 28 -2.53 11.55 21.06
CA LYS A 28 -2.03 11.05 22.35
C LYS A 28 -0.53 11.21 22.52
N ILE A 29 0.24 11.03 21.46
CA ILE A 29 1.71 11.03 21.50
C ILE A 29 2.26 12.43 21.19
N CYS A 30 1.75 13.06 20.12
CA CYS A 30 2.25 14.35 19.63
C CYS A 30 1.41 15.54 20.13
N GLY A 31 0.23 15.31 20.70
CA GLY A 31 -0.68 16.37 21.15
C GLY A 31 -1.35 17.15 20.02
N SER A 32 -1.24 16.70 18.76
CA SER A 32 -1.71 17.41 17.58
C SER A 32 -1.98 16.45 16.42
N LEU A 33 -2.91 16.84 15.55
CA LEU A 33 -3.09 16.23 14.21
C LEU A 33 -2.22 16.90 13.12
N THR A 34 -1.33 17.82 13.52
CA THR A 34 -0.31 18.38 12.62
C THR A 34 1.05 18.00 13.16
N ILE A 35 1.79 17.21 12.42
CA ILE A 35 3.12 16.71 12.80
C ILE A 35 4.17 17.53 12.06
N GLU A 36 5.15 18.05 12.79
CA GLU A 36 6.29 18.77 12.24
C GLU A 36 7.55 17.93 12.35
N HIS A 37 8.12 17.53 11.24
CA HIS A 37 9.45 16.94 11.22
C HIS A 37 10.50 18.03 11.19
N ARG A 38 11.52 17.90 12.03
CA ARG A 38 12.60 18.89 12.19
C ARG A 38 13.93 18.28 11.76
N GLY A 39 14.70 19.04 11.00
CA GLY A 39 16.05 18.66 10.61
C GLY A 39 17.07 18.96 11.71
N THR A 40 18.35 18.74 11.40
CA THR A 40 19.48 18.88 12.33
C THR A 40 19.64 20.26 12.97
N GLU A 41 19.10 21.30 12.34
CA GLU A 41 19.14 22.70 12.84
C GLU A 41 17.84 23.11 13.54
N GLU A 42 17.02 22.16 13.97
CA GLU A 42 15.67 22.40 14.56
C GLU A 42 14.70 23.13 13.63
N LYS A 43 15.05 23.31 12.36
CA LYS A 43 14.15 23.88 11.35
C LYS A 43 13.12 22.86 10.91
N ILE A 44 11.86 23.29 10.78
CA ILE A 44 10.81 22.47 10.20
C ILE A 44 11.17 22.17 8.75
N VAL A 45 11.40 20.91 8.43
CA VAL A 45 11.70 20.42 7.08
C VAL A 45 10.46 19.89 6.40
N ARG A 46 9.45 19.45 7.17
CA ARG A 46 8.18 18.91 6.66
C ARG A 46 7.06 19.07 7.67
N THR A 47 5.89 19.42 7.19
CA THR A 47 4.66 19.45 7.98
C THR A 47 3.65 18.47 7.36
N ILE A 48 3.07 17.58 8.17
CA ILE A 48 2.12 16.57 7.77
C ILE A 48 0.80 16.86 8.47
N ASN A 49 -0.28 16.98 7.70
CA ASN A 49 -1.60 17.27 8.23
C ASN A 49 -2.47 16.00 8.28
N LEU A 50 -2.70 15.49 9.48
CA LEU A 50 -3.52 14.31 9.73
C LEU A 50 -5.00 14.63 10.02
N LYS A 51 -5.46 15.87 9.80
CA LYS A 51 -6.87 16.23 10.02
C LYS A 51 -7.78 15.49 9.06
N ARG A 52 -8.84 14.93 9.58
CA ARG A 52 -9.87 14.20 8.82
C ARG A 52 -10.83 15.14 8.09
N PRO A 53 -11.49 14.70 6.99
CA PRO A 53 -11.35 13.36 6.37
C PRO A 53 -10.11 13.28 5.48
N TRP A 54 -9.49 12.11 5.41
CA TRP A 54 -8.37 11.86 4.51
C TRP A 54 -8.84 11.63 3.08
N ARG A 55 -8.00 12.00 2.09
CA ARG A 55 -8.30 11.77 0.66
C ARG A 55 -8.39 10.27 0.38
N ARG A 56 -9.38 9.88 -0.46
CA ARG A 56 -9.55 8.52 -0.98
C ARG A 56 -9.70 8.60 -2.47
N LEU A 57 -8.80 7.99 -3.21
CA LEU A 57 -8.78 7.98 -4.66
C LEU A 57 -8.57 6.56 -5.17
N ARG A 58 -9.17 6.26 -6.31
CA ARG A 58 -8.89 5.00 -6.99
C ARG A 58 -7.51 5.03 -7.63
N TYR A 59 -6.83 3.89 -7.67
CA TYR A 59 -5.51 3.74 -8.26
C TYR A 59 -5.44 4.33 -9.69
N HIS A 60 -6.39 3.98 -10.55
CA HIS A 60 -6.42 4.51 -11.92
C HIS A 60 -6.57 6.05 -11.97
N ASP A 61 -7.35 6.62 -11.06
CA ASP A 61 -7.57 8.08 -11.05
C ASP A 61 -6.32 8.81 -10.58
N VAL A 62 -5.66 8.30 -9.54
CA VAL A 62 -4.38 8.85 -9.06
C VAL A 62 -3.29 8.78 -10.14
N VAL A 63 -3.19 7.66 -10.86
CA VAL A 63 -2.23 7.54 -11.96
C VAL A 63 -2.57 8.53 -13.08
N ARG A 64 -3.85 8.69 -13.45
CA ARG A 64 -4.26 9.69 -14.45
C ARG A 64 -3.94 11.13 -14.03
N GLU A 65 -4.05 11.45 -12.74
CA GLU A 65 -3.69 12.80 -12.25
C GLU A 65 -2.23 13.15 -12.52
N VAL A 66 -1.31 12.19 -12.40
CA VAL A 66 0.14 12.43 -12.49
C VAL A 66 0.75 12.06 -13.84
N ALA A 67 0.25 11.00 -14.49
CA ALA A 67 0.78 10.49 -15.73
C ALA A 67 0.02 10.97 -16.98
N GLY A 68 -1.13 11.63 -16.79
CA GLY A 68 -2.00 12.12 -17.86
C GLY A 68 -3.27 11.28 -18.02
N LYS A 69 -4.35 11.98 -18.45
CA LYS A 69 -5.69 11.38 -18.56
C LYS A 69 -5.74 10.20 -19.54
N ASP A 70 -4.87 10.22 -20.51
CA ASP A 70 -4.72 9.25 -21.61
C ASP A 70 -3.85 8.04 -21.23
N TRP A 71 -3.26 7.98 -20.03
CA TRP A 71 -2.29 6.95 -19.64
C TRP A 71 -2.76 5.52 -19.92
N PHE A 72 -3.99 5.19 -19.57
CA PHE A 72 -4.52 3.84 -19.76
C PHE A 72 -5.02 3.55 -21.19
N GLU A 73 -5.03 4.57 -22.05
CA GLU A 73 -5.36 4.46 -23.48
C GLU A 73 -4.11 4.27 -24.35
N LEU A 74 -2.92 4.53 -23.77
CA LEU A 74 -1.63 4.35 -24.44
C LEU A 74 -1.31 2.87 -24.67
N SER A 75 -0.60 2.57 -25.76
CA SER A 75 -0.01 1.23 -25.94
C SER A 75 1.11 0.95 -24.91
N SER A 76 1.48 -0.32 -24.78
CA SER A 76 2.58 -0.75 -23.91
C SER A 76 3.88 0.00 -24.22
N GLU A 77 4.23 0.12 -25.49
CA GLU A 77 5.43 0.83 -25.95
C GLU A 77 5.36 2.32 -25.57
N GLN A 78 4.23 2.96 -25.81
CA GLN A 78 4.03 4.38 -25.47
C GLN A 78 4.14 4.64 -23.98
N ARG A 79 3.59 3.77 -23.12
CA ARG A 79 3.75 3.88 -21.65
C ARG A 79 5.19 3.76 -21.23
N ARG A 80 5.95 2.79 -21.79
CA ARG A 80 7.38 2.62 -21.52
C ARG A 80 8.20 3.83 -21.98
N GLU A 81 7.95 4.31 -23.19
CA GLU A 81 8.61 5.46 -23.76
C GLU A 81 8.37 6.72 -22.90
N ARG A 82 7.12 6.97 -22.52
CA ARG A 82 6.73 8.09 -21.66
C ARG A 82 7.33 7.97 -20.27
N GLY A 83 7.29 6.78 -19.67
CA GLY A 83 7.92 6.50 -18.38
C GLY A 83 9.41 6.80 -18.39
N THR A 84 10.12 6.37 -19.41
CA THR A 84 11.57 6.59 -19.54
C THR A 84 11.91 8.03 -19.88
N ASN A 85 11.25 8.62 -20.89
CA ASN A 85 11.63 9.91 -21.44
C ASN A 85 11.10 11.11 -20.65
N GLU A 86 9.84 11.07 -20.21
CA GLU A 86 9.22 12.17 -19.48
C GLU A 86 9.45 12.06 -17.96
N PHE A 87 9.23 10.85 -17.39
CA PHE A 87 9.30 10.64 -15.95
C PHE A 87 10.68 10.21 -15.45
N LYS A 88 11.62 9.93 -16.38
CA LYS A 88 13.01 9.52 -16.08
C LYS A 88 13.10 8.25 -15.23
N LEU A 89 12.18 7.31 -15.48
CA LEU A 89 12.17 6.02 -14.81
C LEU A 89 13.09 5.04 -15.51
N GLU A 90 13.73 4.16 -14.72
CA GLU A 90 14.46 3.01 -15.26
C GLU A 90 13.48 1.86 -15.47
N ILE A 91 12.99 1.70 -16.70
CA ILE A 91 12.02 0.66 -17.05
C ILE A 91 12.75 -0.48 -17.73
N LEU A 92 12.85 -1.60 -17.01
CA LEU A 92 13.48 -2.82 -17.54
C LEU A 92 12.59 -3.45 -18.62
N PRO A 93 13.18 -4.03 -19.69
CA PRO A 93 12.42 -4.58 -20.83
C PRO A 93 11.43 -5.70 -20.45
N GLN A 94 11.76 -6.48 -19.42
CA GLN A 94 10.96 -7.63 -18.96
C GLN A 94 9.73 -7.26 -18.10
N LEU A 95 9.62 -6.02 -17.62
CA LEU A 95 8.48 -5.62 -16.79
C LEU A 95 7.16 -5.78 -17.55
N ALA A 96 6.13 -6.29 -16.90
CA ALA A 96 4.78 -6.28 -17.44
C ALA A 96 4.17 -4.87 -17.43
N ASP A 97 3.10 -4.66 -18.17
CA ASP A 97 2.45 -3.34 -18.29
C ASP A 97 1.97 -2.77 -16.97
N PHE A 98 1.43 -3.63 -16.10
CA PHE A 98 0.99 -3.22 -14.78
C PHE A 98 2.16 -2.79 -13.90
N GLU A 99 3.33 -3.46 -14.01
CA GLU A 99 4.55 -3.10 -13.28
C GLU A 99 5.10 -1.75 -13.75
N VAL A 100 5.08 -1.47 -15.06
CA VAL A 100 5.45 -0.14 -15.59
C VAL A 100 4.56 0.95 -15.00
N THR A 101 3.25 0.71 -14.96
CA THR A 101 2.29 1.64 -14.36
C THR A 101 2.51 1.80 -12.86
N HIS A 102 2.85 0.71 -12.17
CA HIS A 102 3.16 0.74 -10.75
C HIS A 102 4.44 1.53 -10.44
N HIS A 103 5.49 1.39 -11.24
CA HIS A 103 6.68 2.24 -11.13
C HIS A 103 6.38 3.73 -11.28
N VAL A 104 5.46 4.08 -12.19
CA VAL A 104 4.98 5.47 -12.31
C VAL A 104 4.25 5.91 -11.04
N PHE A 105 3.40 5.05 -10.50
CA PHE A 105 2.69 5.30 -9.25
C PHE A 105 3.65 5.52 -8.08
N GLU A 106 4.62 4.63 -7.85
CA GLU A 106 5.62 4.76 -6.79
C GLU A 106 6.34 6.11 -6.87
N LYS A 107 6.85 6.47 -8.06
CA LYS A 107 7.67 7.68 -8.25
C LYS A 107 6.89 8.98 -8.23
N LEU A 108 5.71 9.00 -8.82
CA LEU A 108 4.97 10.25 -9.01
C LEU A 108 3.86 10.47 -7.98
N VAL A 109 3.40 9.41 -7.32
CA VAL A 109 2.37 9.48 -6.29
C VAL A 109 2.95 9.19 -4.92
N GLU A 110 3.44 7.96 -4.68
CA GLU A 110 3.87 7.55 -3.35
C GLU A 110 4.96 8.45 -2.79
N GLU A 111 6.10 8.56 -3.47
CA GLU A 111 7.25 9.36 -3.01
C GLU A 111 6.92 10.86 -2.82
N LYS A 112 5.86 11.38 -3.49
CA LYS A 112 5.48 12.80 -3.42
C LYS A 112 4.32 13.11 -2.49
N THR A 113 3.64 12.08 -2.02
CA THR A 113 2.49 12.23 -1.11
C THR A 113 2.97 12.60 0.29
N ILE A 114 2.55 13.75 0.79
CA ILE A 114 2.91 14.23 2.13
C ILE A 114 1.77 13.94 3.13
N ASP A 115 0.60 14.49 2.87
CA ASP A 115 -0.59 14.28 3.69
C ASP A 115 -1.24 12.92 3.37
N PRO A 116 -2.04 12.35 4.28
CA PRO A 116 -2.63 11.04 4.09
C PRO A 116 -3.43 10.89 2.81
N LEU A 117 -3.16 9.83 2.08
CA LEU A 117 -3.89 9.41 0.89
C LEU A 117 -4.17 7.90 0.97
N PHE A 118 -5.44 7.53 0.96
CA PHE A 118 -5.85 6.17 0.67
C PHE A 118 -5.97 5.98 -0.84
N VAL A 119 -5.15 5.11 -1.40
CA VAL A 119 -5.30 4.64 -2.79
C VAL A 119 -6.08 3.35 -2.77
N THR A 120 -7.19 3.28 -3.50
CA THR A 120 -8.13 2.16 -3.46
C THR A 120 -8.27 1.48 -4.79
N HIS A 121 -8.78 0.24 -4.80
CA HIS A 121 -9.11 -0.51 -6.01
C HIS A 121 -7.90 -0.65 -6.95
N CYS A 122 -6.85 -1.27 -6.44
CA CYS A 122 -5.66 -1.59 -7.24
C CYS A 122 -5.94 -2.72 -8.24
N PRO A 123 -5.16 -2.80 -9.33
CA PRO A 123 -5.16 -3.96 -10.22
C PRO A 123 -4.90 -5.25 -9.45
N LYS A 124 -5.63 -6.31 -9.81
CA LYS A 124 -5.53 -7.63 -9.14
C LYS A 124 -4.14 -8.26 -9.20
N GLU A 125 -3.36 -7.89 -10.21
CA GLU A 125 -1.98 -8.35 -10.40
C GLU A 125 -1.05 -7.84 -9.29
N LEU A 126 -1.34 -6.66 -8.72
CA LEU A 126 -0.55 -6.08 -7.63
C LEU A 126 -0.88 -6.69 -6.27
N VAL A 127 -2.16 -7.06 -6.04
CA VAL A 127 -2.61 -7.58 -4.74
C VAL A 127 -3.45 -8.86 -4.95
N PRO A 128 -2.83 -9.97 -5.36
CA PRO A 128 -3.54 -11.16 -5.79
C PRO A 128 -4.33 -11.89 -4.69
N LEU A 129 -4.04 -11.65 -3.42
CA LEU A 129 -4.70 -12.27 -2.28
C LEU A 129 -5.91 -11.48 -1.75
N ALA A 130 -6.17 -10.29 -2.31
CA ALA A 130 -7.35 -9.51 -1.97
C ALA A 130 -8.59 -9.97 -2.73
N LYS A 131 -9.75 -9.73 -2.15
CA LYS A 131 -11.05 -10.03 -2.75
C LYS A 131 -11.25 -9.23 -4.02
N GLN A 132 -11.69 -9.90 -5.09
CA GLN A 132 -11.99 -9.28 -6.37
C GLN A 132 -13.18 -8.33 -6.24
N ASN A 133 -13.08 -7.15 -6.89
CA ASN A 133 -14.18 -6.19 -6.91
C ASN A 133 -15.37 -6.72 -7.70
N ALA A 134 -16.57 -6.59 -7.14
CA ALA A 134 -17.79 -7.13 -7.76
C ALA A 134 -18.22 -6.38 -9.02
N GLY A 135 -17.80 -5.12 -9.19
CA GLY A 135 -18.16 -4.27 -10.34
C GLY A 135 -17.13 -4.31 -11.46
N ASP A 136 -15.88 -4.66 -11.15
CA ASP A 136 -14.77 -4.72 -12.11
C ASP A 136 -13.79 -5.82 -11.73
N ASN A 137 -13.82 -6.91 -12.48
CA ASN A 137 -13.00 -8.10 -12.22
C ASN A 137 -11.49 -7.90 -12.46
N SER A 138 -11.07 -6.77 -12.99
CA SER A 138 -9.65 -6.41 -13.12
C SER A 138 -9.08 -5.77 -11.85
N LEU A 139 -9.95 -5.40 -10.91
CA LEU A 139 -9.61 -4.70 -9.67
C LEU A 139 -9.87 -5.58 -8.45
N VAL A 140 -9.27 -5.20 -7.33
CA VAL A 140 -9.50 -5.80 -6.02
C VAL A 140 -9.95 -4.74 -5.00
N ASP A 141 -10.69 -5.20 -3.98
CA ASP A 141 -11.19 -4.39 -2.87
C ASP A 141 -10.08 -4.19 -1.82
N VAL A 142 -9.24 -3.19 -2.05
CA VAL A 142 -8.02 -2.90 -1.29
C VAL A 142 -7.90 -1.40 -1.03
N PHE A 143 -7.14 -1.04 -0.01
CA PHE A 143 -6.54 0.27 0.11
C PHE A 143 -5.04 0.14 0.42
N GLU A 144 -4.27 1.12 -0.03
CA GLU A 144 -2.92 1.42 0.41
C GLU A 144 -2.95 2.82 1.04
N LEU A 145 -2.55 2.91 2.30
CA LEU A 145 -2.43 4.20 2.99
C LEU A 145 -1.02 4.73 2.83
N ILE A 146 -0.89 5.83 2.13
CA ILE A 146 0.37 6.53 1.90
C ILE A 146 0.41 7.80 2.74
N ILE A 147 1.47 8.00 3.50
CA ILE A 147 1.74 9.24 4.25
C ILE A 147 3.25 9.51 4.21
N ASN A 148 3.62 10.74 3.96
CA ASN A 148 5.03 11.19 4.00
C ASN A 148 5.96 10.42 3.07
N GLY A 149 5.49 10.08 1.87
CA GLY A 149 6.27 9.40 0.84
C GLY A 149 6.46 7.91 1.08
N ALA A 150 5.64 7.29 1.93
CA ALA A 150 5.73 5.87 2.21
C ALA A 150 4.36 5.25 2.46
N GLU A 151 4.18 4.01 2.02
CA GLU A 151 3.07 3.17 2.44
C GLU A 151 3.17 2.85 3.94
N ILE A 152 2.13 3.21 4.70
CA ILE A 152 2.03 2.98 6.16
C ILE A 152 1.26 1.71 6.46
N ALA A 153 0.19 1.47 5.70
CA ALA A 153 -0.69 0.34 5.93
C ALA A 153 -1.40 -0.08 4.63
N PRO A 154 -1.24 -1.32 4.17
CA PRO A 154 -2.16 -1.97 3.27
C PRO A 154 -3.33 -2.58 4.06
N GLY A 155 -4.52 -2.59 3.46
CA GLY A 155 -5.66 -3.31 3.99
C GLY A 155 -6.65 -3.65 2.87
N TYR A 156 -7.36 -4.76 3.03
CA TYR A 156 -8.25 -5.24 1.98
C TYR A 156 -9.44 -6.03 2.54
N SER A 157 -10.44 -6.23 1.68
CA SER A 157 -11.41 -7.27 1.90
C SER A 157 -10.73 -8.61 1.65
N GLU A 158 -10.81 -9.53 2.61
CA GLU A 158 -10.14 -10.82 2.52
C GLU A 158 -10.75 -11.69 1.42
N LEU A 159 -9.89 -12.35 0.66
CA LEU A 159 -10.30 -13.37 -0.28
C LEU A 159 -10.72 -14.62 0.50
N ASN A 160 -12.01 -14.91 0.51
CA ASN A 160 -12.62 -16.01 1.27
C ASN A 160 -13.23 -17.11 0.39
N ASP A 161 -12.98 -17.10 -0.92
CA ASP A 161 -13.37 -18.15 -1.86
C ASP A 161 -12.19 -19.10 -2.09
N PRO A 162 -12.26 -20.37 -1.63
CA PRO A 162 -11.15 -21.32 -1.74
C PRO A 162 -10.80 -21.68 -3.19
N VAL A 163 -11.76 -21.62 -4.11
CA VAL A 163 -11.52 -21.93 -5.53
C VAL A 163 -10.70 -20.83 -6.16
N VAL A 164 -11.09 -19.57 -5.92
CA VAL A 164 -10.35 -18.40 -6.41
C VAL A 164 -8.97 -18.33 -5.75
N GLN A 165 -8.90 -18.61 -4.43
CA GLN A 165 -7.62 -18.62 -3.69
C GLN A 165 -6.64 -19.65 -4.28
N ARG A 166 -7.11 -20.88 -4.55
CA ARG A 166 -6.27 -21.91 -5.19
C ARG A 166 -5.75 -21.45 -6.54
N GLN A 167 -6.62 -20.88 -7.38
CA GLN A 167 -6.21 -20.37 -8.69
C GLN A 167 -5.12 -19.30 -8.56
N ARG A 168 -5.28 -18.34 -7.63
CA ARG A 168 -4.30 -17.28 -7.40
C ARG A 168 -2.96 -17.82 -6.92
N LEU A 169 -2.97 -18.78 -6.00
CA LEU A 169 -1.74 -19.41 -5.52
C LEU A 169 -1.00 -20.17 -6.65
N VAL A 170 -1.73 -20.83 -7.54
CA VAL A 170 -1.16 -21.51 -8.72
C VAL A 170 -0.55 -20.48 -9.68
N GLU A 171 -1.26 -19.39 -9.96
CA GLU A 171 -0.78 -18.30 -10.82
C GLU A 171 0.49 -17.64 -10.26
N GLN A 172 0.57 -17.42 -8.94
CA GLN A 172 1.75 -16.86 -8.26
C GLN A 172 2.94 -17.84 -8.22
N ALA A 173 2.68 -19.12 -8.04
CA ALA A 173 3.74 -20.13 -7.99
C ALA A 173 4.54 -20.21 -9.30
N GLY A 174 3.92 -19.86 -10.44
CA GLY A 174 4.56 -19.83 -11.74
C GLY A 174 5.32 -21.12 -12.06
N GLU A 175 6.50 -21.00 -12.69
CA GLU A 175 7.42 -22.10 -12.95
C GLU A 175 8.24 -22.49 -11.71
N GLU A 176 8.37 -21.60 -10.72
CA GLU A 176 8.96 -21.91 -9.42
C GLU A 176 7.95 -22.72 -8.61
N LYS A 177 8.21 -24.00 -8.43
CA LYS A 177 7.38 -24.94 -7.64
C LYS A 177 7.37 -24.58 -6.14
N GLN A 178 6.83 -23.42 -5.77
CA GLN A 178 6.44 -23.20 -4.39
C GLN A 178 5.29 -24.14 -4.08
N SER A 179 5.42 -24.88 -2.98
CA SER A 179 4.34 -25.78 -2.54
C SER A 179 3.11 -24.96 -2.17
N ILE A 180 2.00 -25.24 -2.83
CA ILE A 180 0.70 -24.67 -2.45
C ILE A 180 0.38 -25.15 -1.02
N ASP A 181 -0.06 -24.21 -0.17
CA ASP A 181 -0.52 -24.54 1.18
C ASP A 181 -1.91 -25.16 1.13
N GLU A 182 -1.95 -26.49 1.03
CA GLU A 182 -3.19 -27.26 0.97
C GLU A 182 -3.96 -27.22 2.29
N ASP A 183 -3.29 -27.09 3.43
CA ASP A 183 -3.94 -26.99 4.75
C ASP A 183 -4.67 -25.64 4.87
N PHE A 184 -4.10 -24.57 4.37
CA PHE A 184 -4.76 -23.28 4.29
C PHE A 184 -6.01 -23.31 3.40
N LEU A 185 -5.91 -23.91 2.22
CA LEU A 185 -7.05 -24.06 1.32
C LEU A 185 -8.16 -24.92 1.93
N LEU A 186 -7.80 -26.02 2.57
CA LEU A 186 -8.75 -26.87 3.29
C LEU A 186 -9.45 -26.10 4.42
N ALA A 187 -8.71 -25.27 5.16
CA ALA A 187 -9.31 -24.42 6.19
C ALA A 187 -10.34 -23.43 5.61
N LEU A 188 -10.07 -22.83 4.45
CA LEU A 188 -11.02 -21.96 3.75
C LEU A 188 -12.29 -22.73 3.31
N GLU A 189 -12.16 -24.00 2.89
CA GLU A 189 -13.29 -24.83 2.48
C GLU A 189 -14.26 -25.11 3.64
N TYR A 190 -13.79 -25.14 4.89
CA TYR A 190 -14.66 -25.23 6.08
C TYR A 190 -15.50 -23.97 6.30
N GLY A 191 -15.14 -22.87 5.68
CA GLY A 191 -15.88 -21.62 5.66
C GLY A 191 -15.17 -20.48 6.39
N MET A 192 -14.85 -19.43 5.65
CA MET A 192 -14.37 -18.17 6.17
C MET A 192 -15.45 -17.09 5.98
N PRO A 193 -15.90 -16.38 7.04
CA PRO A 193 -16.84 -15.28 6.86
C PRO A 193 -16.19 -14.17 6.02
N PRO A 194 -16.97 -13.30 5.34
CA PRO A 194 -16.42 -12.07 4.82
C PRO A 194 -15.68 -11.34 5.92
N ALA A 195 -14.48 -10.87 5.64
CA ALA A 195 -13.66 -10.16 6.62
C ALA A 195 -12.86 -9.04 5.93
N GLY A 196 -12.51 -8.02 6.69
CA GLY A 196 -11.52 -7.04 6.32
C GLY A 196 -10.25 -7.22 7.15
N GLY A 197 -9.10 -7.08 6.52
CA GLY A 197 -7.79 -7.14 7.16
C GLY A 197 -6.97 -5.88 6.92
N VAL A 198 -6.03 -5.61 7.83
CA VAL A 198 -5.05 -4.53 7.69
C VAL A 198 -3.73 -4.93 8.31
N GLY A 199 -2.63 -4.61 7.63
CA GLY A 199 -1.28 -4.69 8.17
C GLY A 199 -0.71 -3.28 8.35
N ILE A 200 -0.27 -2.93 9.56
CA ILE A 200 0.33 -1.62 9.82
C ILE A 200 1.82 -1.78 10.04
N GLY A 201 2.62 -1.09 9.24
CA GLY A 201 4.07 -1.00 9.38
C GLY A 201 4.46 -0.19 10.61
N MET A 202 4.67 -0.86 11.77
CA MET A 202 4.92 -0.17 13.04
C MET A 202 6.17 0.71 13.01
N ASP A 203 7.22 0.28 12.34
CA ASP A 203 8.45 1.08 12.21
C ASP A 203 8.18 2.35 11.39
N ARG A 204 7.49 2.23 10.26
CA ARG A 204 7.10 3.37 9.41
C ARG A 204 6.15 4.33 10.15
N LEU A 205 5.18 3.77 10.89
CA LEU A 205 4.28 4.59 11.72
C LEU A 205 5.03 5.31 12.84
N THR A 206 6.01 4.65 13.47
CA THR A 206 6.85 5.29 14.48
C THR A 206 7.71 6.39 13.86
N MET A 207 8.33 6.16 12.70
CA MET A 207 9.06 7.19 11.97
C MET A 207 8.18 8.39 11.63
N LEU A 208 6.95 8.14 11.18
CA LEU A 208 5.95 9.19 10.89
C LEU A 208 5.68 10.06 12.13
N LEU A 209 5.41 9.44 13.28
CA LEU A 209 5.02 10.15 14.50
C LEU A 209 6.20 10.86 15.20
N THR A 210 7.43 10.35 15.04
CA THR A 210 8.63 10.89 15.71
C THR A 210 9.49 11.79 14.82
N GLY A 211 9.31 11.74 13.49
CA GLY A 211 10.17 12.43 12.55
C GLY A 211 11.53 11.75 12.33
N ALA A 212 11.71 10.51 12.79
CA ALA A 212 12.94 9.76 12.55
C ALA A 212 13.17 9.53 11.05
N GLU A 213 14.39 9.81 10.56
CA GLU A 213 14.76 9.69 9.15
C GLU A 213 15.19 8.26 8.78
N SER A 214 15.61 7.46 9.76
CA SER A 214 16.09 6.09 9.54
C SER A 214 15.29 5.09 10.35
N ILE A 215 14.97 3.95 9.75
CA ILE A 215 14.35 2.82 10.44
C ILE A 215 15.20 2.32 11.63
N ARG A 216 16.53 2.52 11.59
CA ARG A 216 17.44 2.14 12.69
C ARG A 216 17.20 2.94 13.95
N ASP A 217 16.65 4.16 13.82
CA ASP A 217 16.41 5.04 14.95
C ASP A 217 15.15 4.64 15.75
N VAL A 218 14.27 3.83 15.13
CA VAL A 218 13.02 3.37 15.73
C VAL A 218 13.04 1.89 16.14
N ILE A 219 14.07 1.13 15.74
CA ILE A 219 14.26 -0.27 16.17
C ILE A 219 15.05 -0.29 17.47
N LEU A 220 14.48 -0.86 18.53
CA LEU A 220 15.10 -0.90 19.87
C LEU A 220 16.45 -1.64 19.91
N PHE A 221 16.62 -2.69 19.11
CA PHE A 221 17.82 -3.52 19.04
C PHE A 221 18.25 -3.77 17.59
N PRO A 222 18.73 -2.75 16.87
CA PRO A 222 19.13 -2.91 15.48
C PRO A 222 20.37 -3.79 15.35
N LEU A 223 20.34 -4.68 14.35
CA LEU A 223 21.52 -5.46 14.00
C LEU A 223 22.61 -4.53 13.44
N LEU A 224 23.72 -4.42 14.14
CA LEU A 224 24.89 -3.67 13.71
C LEU A 224 25.91 -4.59 13.05
N ARG A 225 26.64 -4.09 12.05
CA ARG A 225 27.79 -4.83 11.51
C ARG A 225 28.82 -4.99 12.61
N PRO A 226 29.42 -6.22 12.77
CA PRO A 226 30.53 -6.39 13.70
C PRO A 226 31.63 -5.36 13.41
N LYS A 227 32.13 -4.72 14.44
CA LYS A 227 33.36 -3.89 14.30
C LYS A 227 34.47 -4.81 13.85
N LYS A 228 35.12 -4.51 12.71
CA LYS A 228 36.35 -5.19 12.28
C LYS A 228 37.49 -4.86 13.22
#